data_49ff3096e80f461eb178239e997bc74f
#
_entry.id   49ff3096e80f461eb178239e997bc74f
#
_cell.length_a   1.000
_cell.length_b   1.000
_cell.length_c   1.000
_cell.angle_alpha   90.00
_cell.angle_beta   90.00
_cell.angle_gamma   90.00
#
_symmetry.space_group_name_H-M   'P 1'
#
loop_
_entity.id
_entity.type
_entity.pdbx_description
1 polymer ?
#
loop_
_entity_poly.entity_id
_entity_poly.type
_entity_poly.pdbx_seq_one_letter_code
_entity_poly.pdbx_strand_id
1 'polypeptide(L)'
;MTDFTPMPISDKQQLLVKLCEQFEDAIFILDDKLRYLSVNANYELMLGYTEKFLLGRPLGIYAAEFLSEEEQGVLRNLINSLDSTGFCEIDFSMANRYGEILDCHITYRKIYLEDTPYYVGTIRNMATLAKNRKKVAHMLNYDQLTGLPNRKVFLSQTSELLIESYQEVVIVRFNIDRYR
;
A
#
# COMPACT_ATOMS: atom_id res chain seq x y z
N MET A 1 -20.25 -1.34 -37.89
CA MET A 1 -20.62 -0.46 -36.79
C MET A 1 -21.07 -1.38 -35.67
N THR A 2 -20.24 -1.56 -34.67
CA THR A 2 -20.61 -2.33 -33.47
C THR A 2 -21.50 -1.43 -32.62
N ASP A 3 -22.79 -1.82 -32.49
CA ASP A 3 -23.72 -1.14 -31.59
C ASP A 3 -23.19 -1.20 -30.16
N PHE A 4 -22.67 -0.07 -29.70
CA PHE A 4 -22.26 0.10 -28.30
C PHE A 4 -23.51 0.32 -27.45
N THR A 5 -23.94 -0.74 -26.78
CA THR A 5 -25.02 -0.62 -25.77
C THR A 5 -24.38 -0.25 -24.44
N PRO A 6 -24.67 0.93 -23.89
CA PRO A 6 -24.09 1.32 -22.59
C PRO A 6 -24.59 0.39 -21.48
N MET A 7 -23.67 -0.02 -20.60
CA MET A 7 -23.97 -0.86 -19.45
C MET A 7 -24.99 -0.18 -18.53
N PRO A 8 -26.03 -0.87 -18.00
CA PRO A 8 -26.96 -0.34 -17.01
C PRO A 8 -26.27 0.22 -15.77
N ILE A 9 -26.84 1.25 -15.14
CA ILE A 9 -26.24 1.93 -13.96
C ILE A 9 -26.04 0.94 -12.81
N SER A 10 -27.01 0.04 -12.57
CA SER A 10 -26.90 -1.01 -11.54
C SER A 10 -25.69 -1.93 -11.75
N ASP A 11 -25.43 -2.30 -13.02
CA ASP A 11 -24.31 -3.17 -13.36
C ASP A 11 -22.96 -2.45 -13.24
N LYS A 12 -22.94 -1.15 -13.57
CA LYS A 12 -21.76 -0.29 -13.33
C LYS A 12 -21.42 -0.17 -11.84
N GLN A 13 -22.43 0.00 -10.99
CA GLN A 13 -22.23 0.07 -9.55
C GLN A 13 -21.67 -1.25 -9.00
N GLN A 14 -22.25 -2.39 -9.40
CA GLN A 14 -21.75 -3.70 -9.00
C GLN A 14 -20.32 -3.96 -9.51
N LEU A 15 -20.02 -3.54 -10.74
CA LEU A 15 -18.65 -3.65 -11.28
C LEU A 15 -17.66 -2.81 -10.50
N LEU A 16 -18.01 -1.58 -10.14
CA LEU A 16 -17.15 -0.70 -9.33
C LEU A 16 -16.85 -1.29 -7.95
N VAL A 17 -17.85 -1.80 -7.26
CA VAL A 17 -17.67 -2.50 -5.98
C VAL A 17 -16.72 -3.69 -6.15
N LYS A 18 -16.96 -4.56 -7.13
CA LYS A 18 -16.08 -5.70 -7.41
C LYS A 18 -14.66 -5.29 -7.79
N LEU A 19 -14.49 -4.18 -8.52
CA LEU A 19 -13.17 -3.65 -8.83
C LEU A 19 -12.45 -3.18 -7.57
N CYS A 20 -13.14 -2.46 -6.68
CA CYS A 20 -12.55 -2.03 -5.40
C CYS A 20 -12.11 -3.21 -4.53
N GLU A 21 -12.80 -4.35 -4.61
CA GLU A 21 -12.41 -5.58 -3.90
C GLU A 21 -11.16 -6.27 -4.48
N GLN A 22 -10.80 -5.99 -5.75
CA GLN A 22 -9.60 -6.56 -6.38
C GLN A 22 -8.31 -5.80 -6.06
N PHE A 23 -8.41 -4.59 -5.50
CA PHE A 23 -7.23 -3.83 -5.10
C PHE A 23 -6.64 -4.39 -3.81
N GLU A 24 -5.30 -4.50 -3.76
CA GLU A 24 -4.57 -4.92 -2.55
C GLU A 24 -4.57 -3.83 -1.46
N ASP A 25 -4.79 -2.56 -1.85
CA ASP A 25 -4.88 -1.44 -0.93
C ASP A 25 -6.24 -1.43 -0.20
N ALA A 26 -6.25 -1.02 1.05
CA ALA A 26 -7.48 -0.72 1.76
C ALA A 26 -8.10 0.56 1.18
N ILE A 27 -9.37 0.49 0.78
CA ILE A 27 -10.10 1.60 0.15
C ILE A 27 -11.28 1.98 1.04
N PHE A 28 -11.53 3.29 1.16
CA PHE A 28 -12.71 3.81 1.84
C PHE A 28 -13.28 5.02 1.09
N ILE A 29 -14.58 5.21 1.24
CA ILE A 29 -15.33 6.33 0.66
C ILE A 29 -16.03 7.08 1.78
N LEU A 30 -15.94 8.43 1.74
CA LEU A 30 -16.58 9.31 2.70
C LEU A 30 -17.55 10.26 1.99
N ASP A 31 -18.56 10.71 2.72
CA ASP A 31 -19.48 11.78 2.30
C ASP A 31 -18.84 13.18 2.42
N ASP A 32 -19.63 14.21 2.11
CA ASP A 32 -19.27 15.63 2.23
C ASP A 32 -18.95 16.08 3.66
N LYS A 33 -19.36 15.29 4.67
CA LYS A 33 -19.10 15.51 6.11
C LYS A 33 -18.01 14.61 6.64
N LEU A 34 -17.23 13.96 5.76
CA LEU A 34 -16.15 13.02 6.10
C LEU A 34 -16.66 11.84 6.94
N ARG A 35 -17.87 11.33 6.66
CA ARG A 35 -18.40 10.11 7.29
C ARG A 35 -18.24 8.93 6.33
N TYR A 36 -17.94 7.77 6.87
CA TYR A 36 -17.80 6.55 6.08
C TYR A 36 -19.09 6.17 5.37
N LEU A 37 -19.01 6.03 4.05
CA LEU A 37 -20.07 5.49 3.19
C LEU A 37 -19.80 4.06 2.78
N SER A 38 -18.54 3.70 2.57
CA SER A 38 -18.16 2.34 2.19
C SER A 38 -16.67 2.11 2.47
N VAL A 39 -16.32 0.83 2.70
CA VAL A 39 -14.95 0.34 2.75
C VAL A 39 -14.87 -1.00 2.01
N ASN A 40 -13.69 -1.33 1.46
CA ASN A 40 -13.48 -2.64 0.84
C ASN A 40 -13.05 -3.70 1.86
N ALA A 41 -13.03 -4.97 1.44
CA ALA A 41 -12.63 -6.09 2.29
C ALA A 41 -11.21 -5.95 2.83
N ASN A 42 -10.29 -5.36 2.07
CA ASN A 42 -8.90 -5.14 2.52
C ASN A 42 -8.81 -4.08 3.62
N TYR A 43 -9.69 -3.09 3.64
CA TYR A 43 -9.83 -2.16 4.77
C TYR A 43 -10.20 -2.91 6.05
N GLU A 44 -11.22 -3.77 5.98
CA GLU A 44 -11.67 -4.57 7.12
C GLU A 44 -10.57 -5.51 7.62
N LEU A 45 -9.88 -6.19 6.72
CA LEU A 45 -8.79 -7.11 7.05
C LEU A 45 -7.59 -6.40 7.69
N MET A 46 -7.21 -5.23 7.17
CA MET A 46 -6.04 -4.50 7.64
C MET A 46 -6.28 -3.80 8.97
N LEU A 47 -7.44 -3.12 9.10
CA LEU A 47 -7.73 -2.30 10.28
C LEU A 47 -8.60 -3.02 11.32
N GLY A 48 -9.24 -4.13 10.96
CA GLY A 48 -10.07 -4.93 11.88
C GLY A 48 -11.46 -4.36 12.16
N TYR A 49 -11.89 -3.34 11.43
CA TYR A 49 -13.21 -2.72 11.57
C TYR A 49 -14.09 -3.06 10.38
N THR A 50 -15.28 -3.61 10.63
CA THR A 50 -16.23 -3.96 9.58
C THR A 50 -16.90 -2.72 8.99
N GLU A 51 -17.28 -2.78 7.71
CA GLU A 51 -18.03 -1.72 7.04
C GLU A 51 -19.26 -1.32 7.85
N LYS A 52 -20.04 -2.31 8.30
CA LYS A 52 -21.26 -2.10 9.11
C LYS A 52 -20.99 -1.27 10.37
N PHE A 53 -19.82 -1.44 10.99
CA PHE A 53 -19.43 -0.67 12.18
C PHE A 53 -19.05 0.76 11.80
N LEU A 54 -18.48 0.99 10.62
CA LEU A 54 -17.96 2.28 10.16
C LEU A 54 -19.03 3.20 9.58
N LEU A 55 -20.03 2.65 8.90
CA LEU A 55 -21.05 3.40 8.18
C LEU A 55 -21.65 4.56 8.99
N GLY A 56 -21.63 5.76 8.40
CA GLY A 56 -22.13 7.01 8.99
C GLY A 56 -21.27 7.61 10.10
N ARG A 57 -20.19 6.96 10.50
CA ARG A 57 -19.26 7.48 11.53
C ARG A 57 -18.22 8.40 10.91
N PRO A 58 -17.77 9.42 11.64
CA PRO A 58 -16.77 10.36 11.14
C PRO A 58 -15.41 9.70 10.95
N LEU A 59 -14.65 10.19 9.97
CA LEU A 59 -13.24 9.83 9.78
C LEU A 59 -12.46 10.09 11.07
N GLY A 60 -11.57 9.15 11.40
CA GLY A 60 -10.72 9.27 12.59
C GLY A 60 -11.40 8.97 13.92
N ILE A 61 -12.63 8.42 13.91
CA ILE A 61 -13.32 8.05 15.15
C ILE A 61 -12.51 7.09 16.03
N TYR A 62 -11.64 6.28 15.40
CA TYR A 62 -10.73 5.36 16.12
C TYR A 62 -9.44 6.03 16.51
N ALA A 63 -9.02 7.00 15.70
CA ALA A 63 -7.84 7.77 15.94
C ALA A 63 -8.02 8.75 17.10
N ALA A 64 -9.24 9.26 17.33
CA ALA A 64 -9.51 10.25 18.37
C ALA A 64 -9.21 9.75 19.79
N GLU A 65 -9.30 8.43 20.05
CA GLU A 65 -8.97 7.84 21.35
C GLU A 65 -7.46 7.56 21.52
N PHE A 66 -6.70 7.52 20.42
CA PHE A 66 -5.29 7.11 20.42
C PHE A 66 -4.34 8.18 19.88
N LEU A 67 -4.87 9.24 19.23
CA LEU A 67 -4.06 10.33 18.70
C LEU A 67 -3.74 11.37 19.77
N SER A 68 -2.45 11.71 19.85
CA SER A 68 -1.98 12.91 20.57
C SER A 68 -2.58 14.20 19.98
N GLU A 69 -2.54 15.29 20.72
CA GLU A 69 -3.00 16.61 20.20
C GLU A 69 -2.27 17.02 18.92
N GLU A 70 -1.01 16.65 18.78
CA GLU A 70 -0.17 16.91 17.60
C GLU A 70 -0.69 16.15 16.38
N GLU A 71 -1.00 14.87 16.53
CA GLU A 71 -1.55 14.02 15.46
C GLU A 71 -2.97 14.43 15.05
N GLN A 72 -3.79 14.91 15.98
CA GLN A 72 -5.08 15.53 15.68
C GLN A 72 -4.92 16.83 14.87
N GLY A 73 -3.84 17.59 15.12
CA GLY A 73 -3.46 18.75 14.32
C GLY A 73 -3.13 18.38 12.87
N VAL A 74 -2.38 17.30 12.68
CA VAL A 74 -2.05 16.75 11.36
C VAL A 74 -3.32 16.38 10.58
N LEU A 75 -4.26 15.69 11.21
CA LEU A 75 -5.53 15.31 10.58
C LEU A 75 -6.35 16.55 10.17
N ARG A 76 -6.41 17.60 11.00
CA ARG A 76 -7.07 18.86 10.65
C ARG A 76 -6.43 19.57 9.46
N ASN A 77 -5.10 19.60 9.40
CA ASN A 77 -4.36 20.19 8.28
C ASN A 77 -4.59 19.40 6.98
N LEU A 78 -4.67 18.07 7.07
CA LEU A 78 -4.98 17.19 5.96
C LEU A 78 -6.38 17.51 5.38
N ILE A 79 -7.40 17.66 6.23
CA ILE A 79 -8.75 18.01 5.81
C ILE A 79 -8.76 19.37 5.10
N ASN A 80 -8.09 20.39 5.65
CA ASN A 80 -7.96 21.70 5.04
C ASN A 80 -7.26 21.66 3.67
N SER A 81 -6.25 20.80 3.52
CA SER A 81 -5.56 20.59 2.25
C SER A 81 -6.46 19.92 1.21
N LEU A 82 -7.26 18.95 1.61
CA LEU A 82 -8.25 18.30 0.74
C LEU A 82 -9.28 19.29 0.19
N ASP A 83 -9.73 20.23 1.02
CA ASP A 83 -10.69 21.24 0.57
C ASP A 83 -10.10 22.22 -0.44
N SER A 84 -8.82 22.55 -0.32
CA SER A 84 -8.15 23.51 -1.19
C SER A 84 -7.60 22.89 -2.49
N THR A 85 -7.01 21.72 -2.43
CA THR A 85 -6.30 21.07 -3.55
C THR A 85 -7.05 19.90 -4.18
N GLY A 86 -8.03 19.34 -3.46
CA GLY A 86 -8.76 18.13 -3.86
C GLY A 86 -7.95 16.84 -3.75
N PHE A 87 -6.70 16.92 -3.27
CA PHE A 87 -5.80 15.79 -3.10
C PHE A 87 -4.88 15.97 -1.89
N CYS A 88 -4.63 14.91 -1.15
CA CYS A 88 -3.64 14.89 -0.08
C CYS A 88 -3.06 13.49 0.07
N GLU A 89 -1.80 13.41 0.45
CA GLU A 89 -1.13 12.17 0.83
C GLU A 89 -0.33 12.37 2.11
N ILE A 90 -0.25 11.33 2.93
CA ILE A 90 0.46 11.36 4.20
C ILE A 90 0.98 9.97 4.56
N ASP A 91 2.20 9.91 5.10
CA ASP A 91 2.72 8.74 5.77
C ASP A 91 2.35 8.84 7.26
N PHE A 92 1.67 7.84 7.77
CA PHE A 92 1.13 7.86 9.12
C PHE A 92 1.17 6.48 9.76
N SER A 93 1.65 6.40 11.00
CA SER A 93 1.59 5.17 11.80
C SER A 93 0.30 5.14 12.59
N MET A 94 -0.52 4.11 12.37
CA MET A 94 -1.82 3.96 12.99
C MET A 94 -1.97 2.60 13.66
N ALA A 95 -2.69 2.55 14.78
CA ALA A 95 -3.05 1.28 15.41
C ALA A 95 -4.29 0.69 14.75
N ASN A 96 -4.26 -0.61 14.45
CA ASN A 96 -5.46 -1.34 14.09
C ASN A 96 -6.27 -1.71 15.35
N ARG A 97 -7.45 -2.32 15.17
CA ARG A 97 -8.34 -2.73 16.26
C ARG A 97 -7.68 -3.68 17.26
N TYR A 98 -6.64 -4.39 16.85
CA TYR A 98 -5.93 -5.38 17.67
C TYR A 98 -4.71 -4.79 18.40
N GLY A 99 -4.48 -3.48 18.27
CA GLY A 99 -3.34 -2.78 18.88
C GLY A 99 -2.03 -2.93 18.10
N GLU A 100 -2.05 -3.51 16.91
CA GLU A 100 -0.88 -3.60 16.04
C GLU A 100 -0.64 -2.24 15.35
N ILE A 101 0.58 -1.73 15.42
CA ILE A 101 0.97 -0.49 14.75
C ILE A 101 1.32 -0.79 13.30
N LEU A 102 0.68 -0.09 12.40
CA LEU A 102 0.85 -0.18 10.95
C LEU A 102 1.43 1.12 10.43
N ASP A 103 2.56 1.04 9.73
CA ASP A 103 3.11 2.18 8.99
C ASP A 103 2.42 2.24 7.63
N CYS A 104 1.62 3.25 7.43
CA CYS A 104 0.73 3.38 6.28
C CYS A 104 1.05 4.61 5.45
N HIS A 105 0.98 4.44 4.13
CA HIS A 105 0.85 5.54 3.18
C HIS A 105 -0.63 5.71 2.86
N ILE A 106 -1.18 6.89 3.14
CA ILE A 106 -2.60 7.18 2.99
C ILE A 106 -2.75 8.26 1.92
N THR A 107 -3.62 8.03 0.95
CA THR A 107 -3.98 9.04 -0.03
C THR A 107 -5.45 9.39 0.09
N TYR A 108 -5.80 10.64 -0.17
CA TYR A 108 -7.16 11.14 -0.22
C TYR A 108 -7.38 11.90 -1.52
N ARG A 109 -8.53 11.67 -2.16
CA ARG A 109 -8.97 12.40 -3.35
C ARG A 109 -10.41 12.86 -3.19
N LYS A 110 -10.65 14.15 -3.44
CA LYS A 110 -11.99 14.71 -3.55
C LYS A 110 -12.50 14.47 -4.95
N ILE A 111 -13.67 13.89 -5.07
CA ILE A 111 -14.37 13.66 -6.34
C ILE A 111 -15.76 14.28 -6.26
N TYR A 112 -16.34 14.64 -7.39
CA TYR A 112 -17.68 15.18 -7.46
C TYR A 112 -18.59 14.22 -8.23
N LEU A 113 -19.74 13.93 -7.66
CA LEU A 113 -20.83 13.23 -8.33
C LEU A 113 -22.08 14.12 -8.28
N GLU A 114 -22.55 14.56 -9.42
CA GLU A 114 -23.70 15.48 -9.52
C GLU A 114 -23.59 16.68 -8.56
N ASP A 115 -22.46 17.40 -8.60
CA ASP A 115 -22.12 18.55 -7.74
C ASP A 115 -21.95 18.24 -6.24
N THR A 116 -22.15 17.00 -5.81
CA THR A 116 -21.91 16.59 -4.43
C THR A 116 -20.47 16.07 -4.27
N PRO A 117 -19.68 16.63 -3.33
CA PRO A 117 -18.33 16.17 -3.07
C PRO A 117 -18.33 14.87 -2.28
N TYR A 118 -17.47 13.94 -2.68
CA TYR A 118 -17.11 12.71 -1.98
C TYR A 118 -15.60 12.63 -1.85
N TYR A 119 -15.14 11.90 -0.84
CA TYR A 119 -13.72 11.67 -0.64
C TYR A 119 -13.42 10.18 -0.75
N VAL A 120 -12.49 9.83 -1.61
CA VAL A 120 -11.98 8.47 -1.74
C VAL A 120 -10.60 8.42 -1.12
N GLY A 121 -10.41 7.52 -0.16
CA GLY A 121 -9.11 7.29 0.46
C GLY A 121 -8.59 5.89 0.16
N THR A 122 -7.26 5.79 0.05
CA THR A 122 -6.56 4.51 0.00
C THR A 122 -5.54 4.44 1.12
N ILE A 123 -5.39 3.28 1.73
CA ILE A 123 -4.38 3.01 2.75
C ILE A 123 -3.52 1.84 2.29
N ARG A 124 -2.22 2.07 2.19
CA ARG A 124 -1.23 1.05 1.85
C ARG A 124 -0.31 0.79 3.02
N ASN A 125 -0.21 -0.47 3.44
CA ASN A 125 0.74 -0.87 4.47
C ASN A 125 2.17 -0.91 3.90
N MET A 126 3.04 -0.04 4.41
CA MET A 126 4.41 0.11 3.95
C MET A 126 5.31 -1.06 4.36
N ALA A 127 5.00 -1.75 5.45
CA ALA A 127 5.74 -2.95 5.89
C ALA A 127 5.61 -4.08 4.85
N THR A 128 4.42 -4.27 4.29
CA THR A 128 4.18 -5.24 3.21
C THR A 128 4.98 -4.88 1.97
N LEU A 129 5.01 -3.61 1.59
CA LEU A 129 5.79 -3.12 0.46
C LEU A 129 7.30 -3.33 0.67
N ALA A 130 7.82 -3.01 1.87
CA ALA A 130 9.22 -3.23 2.22
C ALA A 130 9.59 -4.72 2.19
N LYS A 131 8.72 -5.60 2.70
CA LYS A 131 8.89 -7.05 2.67
C LYS A 131 8.93 -7.57 1.22
N ASN A 132 8.03 -7.11 0.37
CA ASN A 132 7.98 -7.50 -1.04
C ASN A 132 9.22 -7.00 -1.79
N ARG A 133 9.68 -5.76 -1.56
CA ARG A 133 10.92 -5.23 -2.14
C ARG A 133 12.14 -6.05 -1.72
N LYS A 134 12.26 -6.41 -0.43
CA LYS A 134 13.34 -7.28 0.07
C LYS A 134 13.28 -8.66 -0.59
N LYS A 135 12.10 -9.25 -0.75
CA LYS A 135 11.92 -10.54 -1.40
C LYS A 135 12.33 -10.50 -2.88
N VAL A 136 11.92 -9.46 -3.61
CA VAL A 136 12.33 -9.25 -5.01
C VAL A 136 13.84 -9.02 -5.10
N ALA A 137 14.41 -8.18 -4.24
CA ALA A 137 15.86 -7.95 -4.21
C ALA A 137 16.63 -9.24 -3.92
N HIS A 138 16.13 -10.08 -3.01
CA HIS A 138 16.73 -11.38 -2.72
C HIS A 138 16.67 -12.31 -3.95
N MET A 139 15.52 -12.39 -4.65
CA MET A 139 15.37 -13.18 -5.87
C MET A 139 16.30 -12.72 -7.01
N LEU A 140 16.56 -11.41 -7.12
CA LEU A 140 17.44 -10.83 -8.13
C LEU A 140 18.95 -11.05 -7.82
N ASN A 141 19.29 -11.29 -6.56
CA ASN A 141 20.67 -11.32 -6.09
C ASN A 141 21.16 -12.70 -5.66
N TYR A 142 20.24 -13.62 -5.36
CA TYR A 142 20.57 -14.96 -4.88
C TYR A 142 19.95 -16.04 -5.76
N ASP A 143 20.62 -17.16 -5.87
CA ASP A 143 20.11 -18.36 -6.53
C ASP A 143 19.02 -19.00 -5.65
N GLN A 144 17.86 -19.27 -6.22
CA GLN A 144 16.69 -19.71 -5.44
C GLN A 144 16.80 -21.16 -4.94
N LEU A 145 17.64 -21.97 -5.57
CA LEU A 145 17.82 -23.36 -5.19
C LEU A 145 18.83 -23.51 -4.06
N THR A 146 19.93 -22.79 -4.15
CA THR A 146 21.06 -22.93 -3.23
C THR A 146 21.13 -21.88 -2.14
N GLY A 147 20.41 -20.74 -2.31
CA GLY A 147 20.48 -19.59 -1.42
C GLY A 147 21.81 -18.83 -1.48
N LEU A 148 22.70 -19.18 -2.38
CA LEU A 148 23.99 -18.51 -2.56
C LEU A 148 23.86 -17.27 -3.46
N PRO A 149 24.78 -16.29 -3.33
CA PRO A 149 24.82 -15.16 -4.25
C PRO A 149 24.88 -15.62 -5.71
N ASN A 150 24.05 -15.05 -6.55
CA ASN A 150 24.10 -15.37 -7.96
C ASN A 150 25.38 -14.80 -8.63
N ARG A 151 25.60 -15.16 -9.89
CA ARG A 151 26.79 -14.71 -10.63
C ARG A 151 26.97 -13.19 -10.61
N LYS A 152 25.89 -12.43 -10.68
CA LYS A 152 25.95 -10.96 -10.70
C LYS A 152 26.51 -10.40 -9.39
N VAL A 153 25.97 -10.86 -8.25
CA VAL A 153 26.42 -10.43 -6.93
C VAL A 153 27.83 -10.92 -6.64
N PHE A 154 28.15 -12.15 -7.02
CA PHE A 154 29.49 -12.69 -6.87
C PHE A 154 30.53 -11.83 -7.61
N LEU A 155 30.28 -11.46 -8.87
CA LEU A 155 31.20 -10.61 -9.64
C LEU A 155 31.32 -9.20 -9.06
N SER A 156 30.22 -8.60 -8.59
CA SER A 156 30.25 -7.27 -7.96
C SER A 156 31.09 -7.28 -6.69
N GLN A 157 30.82 -8.22 -5.78
CA GLN A 157 31.56 -8.33 -4.51
C GLN A 157 33.06 -8.66 -4.72
N THR A 158 33.36 -9.51 -5.70
CA THR A 158 34.75 -9.83 -6.03
C THR A 158 35.47 -8.61 -6.59
N SER A 159 34.80 -7.82 -7.42
CA SER A 159 35.38 -6.56 -7.95
C SER A 159 35.64 -5.52 -6.86
N GLU A 160 34.76 -5.40 -5.89
CA GLU A 160 34.92 -4.52 -4.72
C GLU A 160 36.14 -4.96 -3.88
N LEU A 161 36.26 -6.25 -3.58
CA LEU A 161 37.40 -6.81 -2.85
C LEU A 161 38.74 -6.58 -3.57
N LEU A 162 38.75 -6.68 -4.90
CA LEU A 162 39.95 -6.40 -5.71
C LEU A 162 40.37 -4.93 -5.68
N ILE A 163 39.43 -4.01 -5.50
CA ILE A 163 39.71 -2.58 -5.43
C ILE A 163 40.16 -2.17 -4.02
N GLU A 164 39.54 -2.75 -2.98
CA GLU A 164 39.77 -2.36 -1.59
C GLU A 164 40.98 -3.06 -0.94
N SER A 165 41.32 -4.26 -1.41
CA SER A 165 42.42 -5.05 -0.85
C SER A 165 43.61 -5.02 -1.82
N TYR A 166 44.78 -4.54 -1.34
CA TYR A 166 46.07 -4.70 -2.04
C TYR A 166 46.60 -6.16 -1.97
N GLN A 167 45.73 -7.13 -1.71
CA GLN A 167 46.08 -8.57 -1.59
C GLN A 167 45.70 -9.28 -2.89
N GLU A 168 46.52 -10.28 -3.25
CA GLU A 168 46.21 -11.18 -4.38
C GLU A 168 44.99 -12.03 -4.05
N VAL A 169 43.98 -12.03 -4.93
CA VAL A 169 42.77 -12.83 -4.80
C VAL A 169 42.78 -13.94 -5.84
N VAL A 170 42.64 -15.19 -5.41
CA VAL A 170 42.51 -16.35 -6.31
C VAL A 170 41.06 -16.79 -6.36
N ILE A 171 40.48 -16.82 -7.56
CA ILE A 171 39.12 -17.31 -7.79
C ILE A 171 39.24 -18.73 -8.40
N VAL A 172 38.64 -19.70 -7.73
CA VAL A 172 38.59 -21.09 -8.21
C VAL A 172 37.13 -21.45 -8.57
N ARG A 173 36.92 -21.85 -9.83
CA ARG A 173 35.63 -22.32 -10.31
C ARG A 173 35.65 -23.82 -10.49
N PHE A 174 34.76 -24.54 -9.81
CA PHE A 174 34.54 -25.97 -10.00
C PHE A 174 33.30 -26.20 -10.84
N ASN A 175 33.37 -27.18 -11.74
CA ASN A 175 32.22 -27.66 -12.48
C ASN A 175 32.12 -29.19 -12.24
N ILE A 176 30.94 -29.68 -11.91
CA ILE A 176 30.69 -31.10 -11.75
C ILE A 176 30.18 -31.64 -13.07
N ASP A 177 31.02 -32.37 -13.80
CA ASP A 177 30.62 -33.04 -15.03
C ASP A 177 29.55 -34.11 -14.77
N ARG A 178 28.51 -34.11 -15.61
CA ARG A 178 27.41 -35.10 -15.60
C ARG A 178 26.47 -35.03 -14.38
N TYR A 179 26.34 -33.89 -13.75
CA TYR A 179 25.19 -33.65 -12.86
C TYR A 179 23.93 -33.47 -13.69
N ARG A 180 23.02 -34.48 -13.66
CA ARG A 180 21.69 -34.43 -14.28
C ARG A 180 20.63 -34.13 -13.22
#